data_6392a66308d250b0374e92c103a62b5d
#
_entry.id   6392a66308d250b0374e92c103a62b5d
#
_cell.length_a   1.000
_cell.length_b   1.000
_cell.length_c   1.000
_cell.angle_alpha   90.00
_cell.angle_beta   90.00
_cell.angle_gamma   90.00
#
_symmetry.space_group_name_H-M   'P 1'
#
loop_
_entity.id
_entity.type
_entity.pdbx_description
1 polymer ?
#
loop_
_entity_poly.entity_id
_entity_poly.type
_entity_poly.pdbx_seq_one_letter_code
_entity_poly.pdbx_strand_id
1 'polypeptide(L)'
;AYSTSSSSATLPVTIKVADENLGIRKSVAGSVLPLGATINMDGTALYEAAAAIFIAQAYALIDPAYALTFDKQVVIAITATLAAIGAAGIPEAGLVTMLIVLNALGLPLELIASILPIDWLLDRFRTAVNTYGDSVGAVIVDKSFAN
;
A
#
# COMPACT_ATOMS: atom_id res chain seq x y z
N ALA A 1 13.64 1.31 3.23
CA ALA A 1 12.37 0.97 2.57
C ALA A 1 12.59 0.54 1.12
N TYR A 2 13.12 1.43 0.27
CA TYR A 2 13.27 1.14 -1.16
C TYR A 2 14.10 -0.13 -1.47
N SER A 3 15.18 -0.39 -0.72
CA SER A 3 16.03 -1.56 -0.94
C SER A 3 15.50 -2.85 -0.32
N THR A 4 14.65 -2.74 0.70
CA THR A 4 14.12 -3.89 1.44
C THR A 4 12.79 -4.40 0.88
N SER A 5 12.05 -3.56 0.17
CA SER A 5 10.66 -3.80 -0.24
C SER A 5 9.76 -4.29 0.93
N SER A 6 10.09 -3.89 2.15
CA SER A 6 9.42 -4.35 3.37
C SER A 6 9.40 -3.25 4.43
N SER A 7 8.21 -2.76 4.79
CA SER A 7 8.04 -1.82 5.89
C SER A 7 8.49 -2.43 7.22
N SER A 8 8.17 -3.70 7.45
CA SER A 8 8.57 -4.42 8.67
C SER A 8 10.09 -4.60 8.78
N ALA A 9 10.77 -4.96 7.68
CA ALA A 9 12.23 -5.08 7.68
C ALA A 9 12.93 -3.71 7.81
N THR A 10 12.29 -2.63 7.37
CA THR A 10 12.82 -1.26 7.50
C THR A 10 12.55 -0.66 8.88
N LEU A 11 11.60 -1.18 9.63
CA LEU A 11 11.09 -0.60 10.86
C LEU A 11 12.18 -0.22 11.90
N PRO A 12 13.22 -1.02 12.16
CA PRO A 12 14.27 -0.63 13.10
C PRO A 12 14.99 0.66 12.68
N VAL A 13 15.22 0.83 11.37
CA VAL A 13 15.85 2.03 10.81
C VAL A 13 14.87 3.21 10.87
N THR A 14 13.59 2.99 10.58
CA THR A 14 12.55 4.02 10.63
C THR A 14 12.40 4.57 12.05
N ILE A 15 12.37 3.69 13.06
CA ILE A 15 12.30 4.10 14.49
C ILE A 15 13.54 4.93 14.86
N LYS A 16 14.74 4.48 14.46
CA LYS A 16 15.97 5.22 14.73
C LYS A 16 15.96 6.62 14.12
N VAL A 17 15.59 6.74 12.85
CA VAL A 17 15.49 8.03 12.15
C VAL A 17 14.43 8.93 12.78
N ALA A 18 13.28 8.37 13.20
CA ALA A 18 12.22 9.10 13.86
C ALA A 18 12.71 9.74 15.18
N ASP A 19 13.44 8.99 16.00
CA ASP A 19 14.01 9.48 17.27
C ASP A 19 15.15 10.48 17.02
N GLU A 20 16.19 10.09 16.26
CA GLU A 20 17.42 10.85 16.14
C GLU A 20 17.33 12.06 15.20
N ASN A 21 16.58 11.96 14.11
CA ASN A 21 16.54 12.99 13.07
C ASN A 21 15.25 13.82 13.08
N LEU A 22 14.11 13.22 13.44
CA LEU A 22 12.81 13.93 13.48
C LEU A 22 12.46 14.41 14.89
N GLY A 23 13.18 13.95 15.92
CA GLY A 23 12.95 14.32 17.31
C GLY A 23 11.62 13.81 17.87
N ILE A 24 11.07 12.74 17.30
CA ILE A 24 9.83 12.11 17.79
C ILE A 24 10.12 11.37 19.08
N ARG A 25 9.28 11.54 20.10
CA ARG A 25 9.42 10.83 21.38
C ARG A 25 9.47 9.31 21.16
N LYS A 26 10.38 8.62 21.83
CA LYS A 26 10.57 7.17 21.72
C LYS A 26 9.30 6.37 21.96
N SER A 27 8.46 6.81 22.89
CA SER A 27 7.18 6.16 23.18
C SER A 27 6.21 6.23 21.99
N VAL A 28 6.18 7.37 21.29
CA VAL A 28 5.35 7.55 20.09
C VAL A 28 5.93 6.76 18.92
N ALA A 29 7.22 6.91 18.64
CA ALA A 29 7.88 6.17 17.57
C ALA A 29 7.74 4.65 17.75
N GLY A 30 7.93 4.15 18.99
CA GLY A 30 7.81 2.73 19.32
C GLY A 30 6.39 2.16 19.28
N SER A 31 5.37 3.01 19.26
CA SER A 31 3.96 2.57 19.17
C SER A 31 3.37 2.78 17.77
N VAL A 32 3.56 3.99 17.21
CA VAL A 32 2.92 4.38 15.96
C VAL A 32 3.57 3.71 14.75
N LEU A 33 4.91 3.67 14.68
CA LEU A 33 5.61 3.13 13.53
C LEU A 33 5.41 1.61 13.34
N PRO A 34 5.46 0.77 14.39
CA PRO A 34 5.12 -0.66 14.24
C PRO A 34 3.67 -0.90 13.80
N LEU A 35 2.73 -0.09 14.30
CA LEU A 35 1.33 -0.15 13.89
C LEU A 35 1.19 0.27 12.43
N GLY A 36 1.81 1.38 12.04
CA GLY A 36 1.80 1.89 10.67
C GLY A 36 2.36 0.87 9.68
N ALA A 37 3.50 0.25 9.99
CA ALA A 37 4.13 -0.76 9.14
C ALA A 37 3.24 -1.97 8.78
N THR A 38 2.08 -2.11 9.43
CA THR A 38 1.11 -3.18 9.18
C THR A 38 -0.24 -2.68 8.66
N ILE A 39 -0.70 -1.50 9.07
CA ILE A 39 -2.04 -1.01 8.72
C ILE A 39 -2.05 0.25 7.85
N ASN A 40 -0.96 1.00 7.82
CA ASN A 40 -0.86 2.23 7.03
C ASN A 40 -0.12 1.96 5.71
N MET A 41 -0.81 1.32 4.79
CA MET A 41 -0.27 0.86 3.51
C MET A 41 -0.72 1.76 2.35
N ASP A 42 -0.44 3.07 2.44
CA ASP A 42 -0.88 4.09 1.46
C ASP A 42 -0.40 3.79 0.04
N GLY A 43 0.89 3.44 -0.09
CA GLY A 43 1.48 3.07 -1.37
C GLY A 43 0.89 1.78 -1.93
N THR A 44 0.53 0.83 -1.06
CA THR A 44 -0.12 -0.42 -1.46
C THR A 44 -1.54 -0.15 -1.97
N ALA A 45 -2.34 0.64 -1.26
CA ALA A 45 -3.69 1.01 -1.68
C ALA A 45 -3.69 1.73 -3.04
N LEU A 46 -2.77 2.70 -3.22
CA LEU A 46 -2.60 3.42 -4.48
C LEU A 46 -2.21 2.48 -5.62
N TYR A 47 -1.25 1.59 -5.37
CA TYR A 47 -0.81 0.60 -6.35
C TYR A 47 -1.93 -0.34 -6.76
N GLU A 48 -2.65 -0.92 -5.80
CA GLU A 48 -3.75 -1.84 -6.07
C GLU A 48 -4.86 -1.18 -6.89
N ALA A 49 -5.21 0.06 -6.55
CA ALA A 49 -6.20 0.81 -7.30
C ALA A 49 -5.73 1.09 -8.74
N ALA A 50 -4.50 1.58 -8.91
CA ALA A 50 -3.94 1.88 -10.23
C ALA A 50 -3.80 0.62 -11.11
N ALA A 51 -3.32 -0.48 -10.53
CA ALA A 51 -3.18 -1.76 -11.25
C ALA A 51 -4.54 -2.36 -11.62
N ALA A 52 -5.53 -2.31 -10.73
CA ALA A 52 -6.89 -2.78 -11.04
C ALA A 52 -7.53 -1.96 -12.17
N ILE A 53 -7.35 -0.63 -12.17
CA ILE A 53 -7.79 0.25 -13.25
C ILE A 53 -7.10 -0.12 -14.56
N PHE A 54 -5.78 -0.29 -14.55
CA PHE A 54 -5.01 -0.68 -15.72
C PHE A 54 -5.48 -2.02 -16.29
N ILE A 55 -5.63 -3.04 -15.46
CA ILE A 55 -6.08 -4.36 -15.85
C ILE A 55 -7.50 -4.30 -16.43
N ALA A 56 -8.42 -3.59 -15.76
CA ALA A 56 -9.80 -3.46 -16.22
C ALA A 56 -9.88 -2.74 -17.58
N GLN A 57 -9.10 -1.66 -17.77
CA GLN A 57 -9.04 -0.95 -19.04
C GLN A 57 -8.46 -1.80 -20.17
N ALA A 58 -7.37 -2.53 -19.89
CA ALA A 58 -6.75 -3.42 -20.86
C ALA A 58 -7.72 -4.55 -21.28
N TYR A 59 -8.45 -5.11 -20.32
CA TYR A 59 -9.41 -6.17 -20.60
C TYR A 59 -10.67 -5.68 -21.31
N ALA A 60 -11.10 -4.45 -21.03
CA ALA A 60 -12.23 -3.81 -21.72
C ALA A 60 -12.02 -3.64 -23.24
N LEU A 61 -10.77 -3.67 -23.71
CA LEU A 61 -10.47 -3.69 -25.16
C LEU A 61 -10.84 -5.02 -25.82
N ILE A 62 -10.91 -6.10 -25.03
CA ILE A 62 -11.27 -7.45 -25.48
C ILE A 62 -12.75 -7.70 -25.22
N ASP A 63 -13.23 -7.34 -24.03
CA ASP A 63 -14.62 -7.51 -23.61
C ASP A 63 -15.16 -6.20 -23.00
N PRO A 64 -16.02 -5.45 -23.72
CA PRO A 64 -16.59 -4.19 -23.26
C PRO A 64 -17.41 -4.28 -21.96
N ALA A 65 -17.83 -5.47 -21.53
CA ALA A 65 -18.52 -5.67 -20.26
C ALA A 65 -17.65 -5.27 -19.05
N TYR A 66 -16.33 -5.25 -19.21
CA TYR A 66 -15.38 -4.85 -18.16
C TYR A 66 -15.02 -3.37 -18.20
N ALA A 67 -15.64 -2.58 -19.07
CA ALA A 67 -15.43 -1.14 -19.09
C ALA A 67 -15.64 -0.52 -17.70
N LEU A 68 -14.76 0.41 -17.34
CA LEU A 68 -14.81 1.09 -16.04
C LEU A 68 -15.93 2.12 -16.03
N THR A 69 -16.95 1.82 -15.26
CA THR A 69 -18.01 2.75 -14.89
C THR A 69 -17.63 3.47 -13.59
N PHE A 70 -18.32 4.56 -13.25
CA PHE A 70 -18.02 5.31 -12.02
C PHE A 70 -18.22 4.45 -10.75
N ASP A 71 -19.25 3.63 -10.71
CA ASP A 71 -19.50 2.70 -9.62
C ASP A 71 -18.37 1.68 -9.45
N LYS A 72 -17.85 1.11 -10.53
CA LYS A 72 -16.68 0.22 -10.48
C LYS A 72 -15.44 0.94 -9.94
N GLN A 73 -15.23 2.21 -10.30
CA GLN A 73 -14.11 3.00 -9.75
C GLN A 73 -14.25 3.23 -8.24
N VAL A 74 -15.47 3.47 -7.75
CA VAL A 74 -15.74 3.56 -6.31
C VAL A 74 -15.47 2.22 -5.62
N VAL A 75 -15.88 1.10 -6.22
CA VAL A 75 -15.56 -0.24 -5.69
C VAL A 75 -14.05 -0.45 -5.62
N ILE A 76 -13.30 -0.07 -6.66
CA ILE A 76 -11.83 -0.16 -6.64
C ILE A 76 -11.25 0.63 -5.47
N ALA A 77 -11.65 1.89 -5.31
CA ALA A 77 -11.11 2.75 -4.26
C ALA A 77 -11.36 2.17 -2.86
N ILE A 78 -12.57 1.68 -2.60
CA ILE A 78 -12.93 1.10 -1.29
C ILE A 78 -12.20 -0.22 -1.07
N THR A 79 -12.25 -1.14 -2.05
CA THR A 79 -11.65 -2.46 -1.89
C THR A 79 -10.14 -2.43 -1.82
N ALA A 80 -9.46 -1.60 -2.61
CA ALA A 80 -8.01 -1.43 -2.55
C ALA A 80 -7.59 -0.86 -1.19
N THR A 81 -8.33 0.12 -0.66
CA THR A 81 -8.03 0.67 0.68
C THR A 81 -8.19 -0.39 1.77
N LEU A 82 -9.29 -1.15 1.75
CA LEU A 82 -9.53 -2.20 2.74
C LEU A 82 -8.55 -3.38 2.60
N ALA A 83 -8.22 -3.77 1.38
CA ALA A 83 -7.26 -4.84 1.12
C ALA A 83 -5.85 -4.45 1.58
N ALA A 84 -5.44 -3.19 1.35
CA ALA A 84 -4.15 -2.67 1.77
C ALA A 84 -4.00 -2.69 3.30
N ILE A 85 -5.06 -2.40 4.08
CA ILE A 85 -5.03 -2.49 5.55
C ILE A 85 -4.74 -3.93 6.01
N GLY A 86 -5.15 -4.94 5.25
CA GLY A 86 -4.88 -6.35 5.53
C GLY A 86 -3.54 -6.85 4.98
N ALA A 87 -2.83 -6.05 4.22
CA ALA A 87 -1.54 -6.42 3.66
C ALA A 87 -0.46 -6.50 4.75
N ALA A 88 0.36 -7.54 4.69
CA ALA A 88 1.52 -7.63 5.57
C ALA A 88 2.64 -6.69 5.09
N GLY A 89 3.43 -6.15 6.01
CA GLY A 89 4.59 -5.30 5.70
C GLY A 89 5.80 -6.07 5.14
N ILE A 90 5.57 -7.08 4.30
CA ILE A 90 6.57 -7.96 3.68
C ILE A 90 6.60 -7.78 2.16
N PRO A 91 7.68 -8.17 1.47
CA PRO A 91 7.75 -8.07 0.01
C PRO A 91 6.57 -8.79 -0.68
N GLU A 92 6.10 -8.23 -1.77
CA GLU A 92 5.05 -8.78 -2.64
C GLU A 92 3.66 -8.96 -2.00
N ALA A 93 3.45 -8.53 -0.76
CA ALA A 93 2.14 -8.66 -0.10
C ALA A 93 0.99 -8.02 -0.89
N GLY A 94 1.25 -6.92 -1.60
CA GLY A 94 0.27 -6.25 -2.46
C GLY A 94 -0.21 -7.09 -3.65
N LEU A 95 0.57 -8.06 -4.13
CA LEU A 95 0.10 -9.00 -5.17
C LEU A 95 -1.00 -9.93 -4.63
N VAL A 96 -0.85 -10.37 -3.38
CA VAL A 96 -1.84 -11.25 -2.75
C VAL A 96 -3.14 -10.49 -2.50
N THR A 97 -3.05 -9.26 -1.99
CA THR A 97 -4.23 -8.44 -1.71
C THR A 97 -4.88 -7.89 -2.98
N MET A 98 -4.13 -7.74 -4.08
CA MET A 98 -4.67 -7.43 -5.41
C MET A 98 -5.72 -8.43 -5.88
N LEU A 99 -5.59 -9.72 -5.53
CA LEU A 99 -6.59 -10.74 -5.87
C LEU A 99 -7.97 -10.41 -5.28
N ILE A 100 -8.00 -9.76 -4.12
CA ILE A 100 -9.25 -9.31 -3.48
C ILE A 100 -9.90 -8.23 -4.34
N VAL A 101 -9.10 -7.27 -4.82
CA VAL A 101 -9.59 -6.15 -5.63
C VAL A 101 -10.11 -6.65 -6.99
N LEU A 102 -9.36 -7.52 -7.68
CA LEU A 102 -9.78 -8.09 -8.96
C LEU A 102 -11.07 -8.91 -8.82
N ASN A 103 -11.17 -9.71 -7.75
CA ASN A 103 -12.38 -10.50 -7.48
C ASN A 103 -13.60 -9.62 -7.22
N ALA A 104 -13.46 -8.52 -6.49
CA ALA A 104 -14.54 -7.57 -6.24
C ALA A 104 -15.08 -6.91 -7.52
N LEU A 105 -14.25 -6.83 -8.57
CA LEU A 105 -14.62 -6.32 -9.89
C LEU A 105 -15.15 -7.40 -10.84
N GLY A 106 -15.11 -8.67 -10.44
CA GLY A 106 -15.40 -9.81 -11.31
C GLY A 106 -14.40 -9.99 -12.45
N LEU A 107 -13.17 -9.46 -12.29
CA LEU A 107 -12.09 -9.64 -13.26
C LEU A 107 -11.43 -11.00 -13.09
N PRO A 108 -11.02 -11.65 -14.20
CA PRO A 108 -10.24 -12.89 -14.13
C PRO A 108 -8.93 -12.66 -13.36
N LEU A 109 -8.66 -13.53 -12.38
CA LEU A 109 -7.50 -13.39 -11.50
C LEU A 109 -6.18 -13.63 -12.24
N GLU A 110 -6.22 -14.37 -13.34
CA GLU A 110 -5.06 -14.66 -14.21
C GLU A 110 -4.47 -13.37 -14.81
N LEU A 111 -5.27 -12.30 -14.89
CA LEU A 111 -4.84 -11.01 -15.42
C LEU A 111 -3.77 -10.33 -14.56
N ILE A 112 -3.59 -10.77 -13.31
CA ILE A 112 -2.48 -10.32 -12.47
C ILE A 112 -1.11 -10.59 -13.12
N ALA A 113 -1.04 -11.61 -13.97
CA ALA A 113 0.18 -11.94 -14.70
C ALA A 113 0.69 -10.78 -15.59
N SER A 114 -0.18 -9.86 -16.00
CA SER A 114 0.20 -8.70 -16.81
C SER A 114 1.07 -7.69 -16.05
N ILE A 115 0.99 -7.65 -14.72
CA ILE A 115 1.73 -6.71 -13.86
C ILE A 115 2.93 -7.35 -13.17
N LEU A 116 3.01 -8.68 -13.11
CA LEU A 116 4.12 -9.40 -12.46
C LEU A 116 5.51 -8.95 -12.92
N PRO A 117 5.78 -8.71 -14.23
CA PRO A 117 7.12 -8.35 -14.67
C PRO A 117 7.64 -7.03 -14.10
N ILE A 118 6.76 -6.12 -13.68
CA ILE A 118 7.13 -4.81 -13.15
C ILE A 118 6.86 -4.67 -11.64
N ASP A 119 6.14 -5.61 -11.04
CA ASP A 119 5.71 -5.52 -9.65
C ASP A 119 6.89 -5.40 -8.69
N TRP A 120 7.96 -6.18 -8.87
CA TRP A 120 9.16 -6.12 -8.04
C TRP A 120 9.81 -4.73 -7.98
N LEU A 121 9.69 -3.96 -9.07
CA LEU A 121 10.18 -2.59 -9.12
C LEU A 121 9.19 -1.65 -8.42
N LEU A 122 7.90 -1.80 -8.70
CA LEU A 122 6.85 -0.98 -8.10
C LEU A 122 6.73 -1.20 -6.59
N ASP A 123 7.02 -2.41 -6.11
CA ASP A 123 7.03 -2.74 -4.69
C ASP A 123 8.03 -1.88 -3.88
N ARG A 124 9.14 -1.51 -4.48
CA ARG A 124 10.13 -0.62 -3.86
C ARG A 124 9.59 0.79 -3.63
N PHE A 125 8.89 1.33 -4.62
CA PHE A 125 8.24 2.63 -4.51
C PHE A 125 7.06 2.58 -3.54
N ARG A 126 6.24 1.57 -3.63
CA ARG A 126 5.11 1.28 -2.74
C ARG A 126 5.57 1.27 -1.28
N THR A 127 6.61 0.51 -0.97
CA THR A 127 7.18 0.43 0.37
C THR A 127 7.77 1.77 0.85
N ALA A 128 8.41 2.52 -0.03
CA ALA A 128 8.92 3.84 0.32
C ALA A 128 7.79 4.80 0.71
N VAL A 129 6.68 4.80 -0.03
CA VAL A 129 5.49 5.60 0.27
C VAL A 129 4.86 5.17 1.60
N ASN A 130 4.70 3.86 1.84
CA ASN A 130 4.17 3.32 3.10
C ASN A 130 4.99 3.83 4.31
N THR A 131 6.32 3.64 4.25
CA THR A 131 7.23 4.06 5.34
C THR A 131 7.23 5.58 5.54
N TYR A 132 7.07 6.35 4.47
CA TYR A 132 6.94 7.80 4.55
C TYR A 132 5.63 8.20 5.25
N GLY A 133 4.51 7.60 4.88
CA GLY A 133 3.20 7.79 5.52
C GLY A 133 3.25 7.48 7.02
N ASP A 134 3.89 6.37 7.41
CA ASP A 134 4.10 6.00 8.81
C ASP A 134 4.85 7.10 9.58
N SER A 135 5.90 7.65 8.96
CA SER A 135 6.70 8.71 9.57
C SER A 135 5.90 10.01 9.75
N VAL A 136 5.09 10.38 8.76
CA VAL A 136 4.17 11.55 8.84
C VAL A 136 3.15 11.33 9.94
N GLY A 137 2.55 10.15 10.02
CA GLY A 137 1.61 9.79 11.08
C GLY A 137 2.23 9.91 12.47
N ALA A 138 3.46 9.43 12.63
CA ALA A 138 4.18 9.52 13.90
C ALA A 138 4.45 10.98 14.31
N VAL A 139 4.82 11.86 13.36
CA VAL A 139 5.01 13.30 13.63
C VAL A 139 3.70 13.96 14.07
N ILE A 140 2.57 13.65 13.41
CA ILE A 140 1.26 14.21 13.74
C ILE A 140 0.84 13.79 15.15
N VAL A 141 0.96 12.50 15.45
CA VAL A 141 0.63 11.96 16.78
C VAL A 141 1.54 12.59 17.86
N ASP A 142 2.84 12.69 17.61
CA ASP A 142 3.78 13.26 18.55
C ASP A 142 3.42 14.72 18.89
N LYS A 143 3.10 15.50 17.87
CA LYS A 143 2.68 16.90 18.07
C LYS A 143 1.36 17.03 18.81
N SER A 144 0.42 16.10 18.64
CA SER A 144 -0.87 16.13 19.33
C SER A 144 -0.76 15.94 20.85
N PHE A 145 0.32 15.33 21.32
CA PHE A 145 0.62 15.17 22.74
C PHE A 145 1.54 16.28 23.30
N ALA A 146 2.04 17.19 22.46
CA ALA A 146 2.91 18.28 22.91
C ALA A 146 2.13 19.51 23.38
N ASN A 147 0.80 19.49 23.24
CA ASN A 147 -0.15 20.48 23.77
C ASN A 147 -0.77 19.92 25.05
#